data_156ebd7c63cee615b440879aaea70502
#
_entry.id   156ebd7c63cee615b440879aaea70502
#
_cell.length_a   1.000
_cell.length_b   1.000
_cell.length_c   1.000
_cell.angle_alpha   90.00
_cell.angle_beta   90.00
_cell.angle_gamma   90.00
#
_symmetry.space_group_name_H-M   'P 1'
#
loop_
_entity.id
_entity.type
_entity.pdbx_description
1 polymer ?
#
loop_
_entity_poly.entity_id
_entity_poly.type
_entity_poly.pdbx_seq_one_letter_code
_entity_poly.pdbx_strand_id
1 'polypeptide(L)'
;MDRDVEKLLNELDSRVGKGNYTVFLTFSEARELLPEELAKMRLTSGYFSIFKAVALLKSFLNLVYGEGEWILDYDAEQIYLDRQLIEQKKISLKEMQDKIADFMIEFEGVGHVLTAYSLTHNASSAGKEVLFQNAFSQKRSGDILYSLVPTWIPTLKEREDNYARYSKRNRVPLYLYGAGVPQDLPQECQMTALLPMLCRILEVPVPYTAGK
;
A
#
# COMPACT_ATOMS: atom_id res chain seq x y z
N MET A 1 0.05 -20.75 -15.88
CA MET A 1 -0.37 -21.03 -14.50
C MET A 1 -1.03 -22.41 -14.39
N ASP A 2 -2.16 -22.69 -15.03
CA ASP A 2 -2.84 -24.00 -14.89
C ASP A 2 -1.97 -25.21 -15.21
N ARG A 3 -1.20 -25.15 -16.32
CA ARG A 3 -0.22 -26.21 -16.67
C ARG A 3 0.90 -26.38 -15.65
N ASP A 4 1.29 -25.34 -14.96
CA ASP A 4 2.37 -25.40 -13.96
C ASP A 4 1.84 -25.97 -12.65
N VAL A 5 0.60 -25.61 -12.28
CA VAL A 5 -0.10 -26.21 -11.14
C VAL A 5 -0.34 -27.70 -11.40
N GLU A 6 -0.78 -28.09 -12.61
CA GLU A 6 -0.94 -29.49 -13.00
C GLU A 6 0.36 -30.29 -12.87
N LYS A 7 1.48 -29.74 -13.39
CA LYS A 7 2.79 -30.37 -13.23
C LYS A 7 3.20 -30.53 -11.76
N LEU A 8 2.98 -29.50 -10.94
CA LEU A 8 3.25 -29.56 -9.52
C LEU A 8 2.44 -30.66 -8.82
N LEU A 9 1.14 -30.74 -9.11
CA LEU A 9 0.27 -31.76 -8.51
C LEU A 9 0.67 -33.15 -8.96
N ASN A 10 0.98 -33.37 -10.23
CA ASN A 10 1.45 -34.66 -10.74
C ASN A 10 2.79 -35.09 -10.10
N GLU A 11 3.70 -34.15 -9.87
CA GLU A 11 4.97 -34.42 -9.18
C GLU A 11 4.74 -34.77 -7.71
N LEU A 12 3.86 -34.07 -7.03
CA LEU A 12 3.48 -34.35 -5.63
C LEU A 12 2.79 -35.73 -5.53
N ASP A 13 1.86 -36.03 -6.43
CA ASP A 13 1.20 -37.34 -6.47
C ASP A 13 2.21 -38.49 -6.63
N SER A 14 3.25 -38.29 -7.46
CA SER A 14 4.28 -39.32 -7.70
C SER A 14 5.24 -39.49 -6.55
N ARG A 15 5.61 -38.40 -5.85
CA ARG A 15 6.63 -38.44 -4.78
C ARG A 15 6.07 -38.67 -3.39
N VAL A 16 4.93 -38.05 -3.08
CA VAL A 16 4.33 -38.05 -1.75
C VAL A 16 3.14 -39.01 -1.68
N GLY A 17 2.53 -39.27 -2.80
CA GLY A 17 1.31 -40.07 -2.93
C GLY A 17 0.06 -39.20 -2.88
N LYS A 18 -0.90 -39.56 -3.73
CA LYS A 18 -2.17 -38.84 -3.88
C LYS A 18 -2.93 -38.77 -2.55
N GLY A 19 -3.30 -37.56 -2.15
CA GLY A 19 -4.04 -37.29 -0.91
C GLY A 19 -3.19 -37.22 0.37
N ASN A 20 -1.85 -37.31 0.29
CA ASN A 20 -0.95 -37.21 1.42
C ASN A 20 -0.30 -35.82 1.59
N TYR A 21 -0.77 -34.84 0.87
CA TYR A 21 -0.24 -33.47 0.92
C TYR A 21 -1.38 -32.45 0.87
N THR A 22 -1.09 -31.24 1.31
CA THR A 22 -1.98 -30.08 1.19
C THR A 22 -1.26 -28.99 0.41
N VAL A 23 -1.91 -28.46 -0.60
CA VAL A 23 -1.45 -27.29 -1.35
C VAL A 23 -2.35 -26.12 -1.03
N PHE A 24 -1.74 -24.99 -0.70
CA PHE A 24 -2.43 -23.71 -0.72
C PHE A 24 -1.75 -22.78 -1.72
N LEU A 25 -2.55 -22.11 -2.52
CA LEU A 25 -2.09 -21.14 -3.50
C LEU A 25 -2.84 -19.84 -3.28
N THR A 26 -2.09 -18.78 -3.04
CA THR A 26 -2.62 -17.41 -2.93
C THR A 26 -1.70 -16.44 -3.66
N PHE A 27 -2.11 -15.20 -3.75
CA PHE A 27 -1.37 -14.16 -4.43
C PHE A 27 -1.09 -13.02 -3.45
N SER A 28 0.07 -12.40 -3.57
CA SER A 28 0.43 -11.21 -2.78
C SER A 28 -0.33 -9.97 -3.25
N GLU A 29 -0.73 -9.95 -4.52
CA GLU A 29 -1.33 -8.79 -5.15
C GLU A 29 -2.51 -9.23 -6.04
N ALA A 30 -3.61 -8.46 -6.01
CA ALA A 30 -4.67 -8.57 -6.98
C ALA A 30 -4.31 -7.79 -8.25
N ARG A 31 -4.83 -8.23 -9.41
CA ARG A 31 -4.69 -7.46 -10.64
C ARG A 31 -5.46 -6.14 -10.52
N GLU A 32 -4.78 -5.02 -10.67
CA GLU A 32 -5.43 -3.74 -10.89
C GLU A 32 -5.88 -3.60 -12.34
N LEU A 33 -7.05 -2.99 -12.52
CA LEU A 33 -7.48 -2.55 -13.84
C LEU A 33 -6.70 -1.29 -14.20
N LEU A 34 -6.20 -1.25 -15.42
CA LEU A 34 -5.52 -0.06 -15.93
C LEU A 34 -6.51 1.10 -16.08
N PRO A 35 -6.05 2.35 -15.98
CA PRO A 35 -6.91 3.53 -16.21
C PRO A 35 -7.69 3.46 -17.53
N GLU A 36 -7.10 2.91 -18.59
CA GLU A 36 -7.75 2.73 -19.88
C GLU A 36 -8.90 1.70 -19.83
N GLU A 37 -8.77 0.68 -18.99
CA GLU A 37 -9.83 -0.32 -18.75
C GLU A 37 -10.96 0.28 -17.92
N LEU A 38 -10.61 1.08 -16.91
CA LEU A 38 -11.57 1.80 -16.06
C LEU A 38 -12.33 2.90 -16.83
N ALA A 39 -11.64 3.60 -17.73
CA ALA A 39 -12.26 4.60 -18.61
C ALA A 39 -13.35 4.00 -19.50
N LYS A 40 -13.16 2.75 -20.00
CA LYS A 40 -14.22 2.02 -20.74
C LYS A 40 -15.45 1.77 -19.87
N MET A 41 -15.27 1.67 -18.56
CA MET A 41 -16.35 1.53 -17.57
C MET A 41 -16.90 2.88 -17.10
N ARG A 42 -16.47 4.00 -17.69
CA ARG A 42 -16.82 5.39 -17.32
C ARG A 42 -16.45 5.73 -15.86
N LEU A 43 -15.39 5.12 -15.35
CA LEU A 43 -14.85 5.45 -14.03
C LEU A 43 -13.71 6.45 -14.18
N THR A 44 -13.72 7.48 -13.33
CA THR A 44 -12.61 8.44 -13.26
C THR A 44 -11.36 7.72 -12.78
N SER A 45 -10.30 7.81 -13.56
CA SER A 45 -9.05 7.08 -13.33
C SER A 45 -7.90 7.79 -14.01
N GLY A 46 -6.69 7.54 -13.58
CA GLY A 46 -5.52 8.15 -14.18
C GLY A 46 -4.21 7.67 -13.57
N TYR A 47 -3.15 8.31 -13.98
CA TYR A 47 -1.80 8.11 -13.47
C TYR A 47 -1.37 9.32 -12.65
N PHE A 48 -0.88 9.07 -11.45
CA PHE A 48 -0.34 10.11 -10.58
C PHE A 48 1.19 10.07 -10.59
N SER A 49 1.82 11.17 -11.00
CA SER A 49 3.28 11.30 -10.99
C SER A 49 3.73 12.12 -9.78
N ILE A 50 4.28 11.47 -8.77
CA ILE A 50 4.87 12.15 -7.62
C ILE A 50 6.01 13.07 -8.03
N PHE A 51 6.79 12.69 -9.05
CA PHE A 51 7.85 13.54 -9.60
C PHE A 51 7.31 14.90 -10.06
N LYS A 52 6.23 14.90 -10.85
CA LYS A 52 5.59 16.16 -11.32
C LYS A 52 5.01 16.95 -10.13
N ALA A 53 4.35 16.26 -9.20
CA ALA A 53 3.78 16.90 -8.01
C ALA A 53 4.87 17.54 -7.14
N VAL A 54 5.97 16.85 -6.88
CA VAL A 54 7.11 17.38 -6.11
C VAL A 54 7.81 18.54 -6.82
N ALA A 55 7.94 18.50 -8.15
CA ALA A 55 8.51 19.62 -8.88
C ALA A 55 7.66 20.91 -8.72
N LEU A 56 6.34 20.78 -8.80
CA LEU A 56 5.43 21.91 -8.55
C LEU A 56 5.45 22.35 -7.08
N LEU A 57 5.50 21.37 -6.15
CA LEU A 57 5.58 21.65 -4.72
C LEU A 57 6.87 22.40 -4.36
N LYS A 58 8.03 22.03 -4.93
CA LYS A 58 9.29 22.76 -4.76
C LYS A 58 9.17 24.22 -5.22
N SER A 59 8.56 24.45 -6.37
CA SER A 59 8.32 25.81 -6.87
C SER A 59 7.37 26.59 -5.95
N PHE A 60 6.32 25.97 -5.46
CA PHE A 60 5.41 26.57 -4.50
C PHE A 60 6.11 26.94 -3.18
N LEU A 61 6.90 26.02 -2.62
CA LEU A 61 7.64 26.29 -1.38
C LEU A 61 8.67 27.40 -1.54
N ASN A 62 9.37 27.45 -2.67
CA ASN A 62 10.29 28.53 -2.98
C ASN A 62 9.59 29.89 -3.12
N LEU A 63 8.38 29.92 -3.66
CA LEU A 63 7.58 31.13 -3.73
C LEU A 63 7.15 31.62 -2.34
N VAL A 64 6.76 30.71 -1.45
CA VAL A 64 6.22 31.04 -0.13
C VAL A 64 7.33 31.35 0.90
N TYR A 65 8.40 30.58 0.89
CA TYR A 65 9.44 30.60 1.93
C TYR A 65 10.82 31.09 1.43
N GLY A 66 10.93 31.40 0.14
CA GLY A 66 12.20 31.72 -0.51
C GLY A 66 12.94 30.49 -1.02
N GLU A 67 14.00 30.71 -1.77
CA GLU A 67 14.80 29.62 -2.35
C GLU A 67 15.40 28.71 -1.26
N GLY A 68 15.29 27.40 -1.51
CA GLY A 68 15.83 26.37 -0.62
C GLY A 68 15.48 24.96 -1.08
N GLU A 69 16.28 23.99 -0.66
CA GLU A 69 16.00 22.56 -0.88
C GLU A 69 15.10 22.02 0.24
N TRP A 70 13.84 22.44 0.24
CA TRP A 70 12.87 22.12 1.28
C TRP A 70 12.50 20.65 1.38
N ILE A 71 12.66 19.89 0.28
CA ILE A 71 12.30 18.48 0.15
C ILE A 71 13.59 17.69 -0.07
N LEU A 72 13.93 16.84 0.90
CA LEU A 72 15.10 15.96 0.83
C LEU A 72 14.85 14.76 -0.09
N ASP A 73 13.68 14.13 0.06
CA ASP A 73 13.35 12.91 -0.67
C ASP A 73 11.84 12.68 -0.73
N TYR A 74 11.42 11.77 -1.60
CA TYR A 74 10.04 11.29 -1.68
C TYR A 74 10.03 9.83 -2.15
N ASP A 75 9.32 8.97 -1.45
CA ASP A 75 9.19 7.54 -1.75
C ASP A 75 7.90 6.96 -1.14
N ALA A 76 7.35 5.95 -1.80
CA ALA A 76 6.24 5.13 -1.29
C ALA A 76 5.08 5.94 -0.66
N GLU A 77 4.57 6.93 -1.35
CA GLU A 77 3.48 7.82 -0.89
C GLU A 77 3.88 8.69 0.33
N GLN A 78 5.18 9.01 0.46
CA GLN A 78 5.71 9.87 1.51
C GLN A 78 6.62 10.96 0.95
N ILE A 79 6.67 12.12 1.63
CA ILE A 79 7.57 13.24 1.32
C ILE A 79 8.35 13.58 2.57
N TYR A 80 9.66 13.73 2.44
CA TYR A 80 10.61 14.01 3.51
C TYR A 80 11.11 15.46 3.39
N LEU A 81 10.94 16.24 4.45
CA LEU A 81 11.34 17.65 4.46
C LEU A 81 12.73 17.84 5.09
N ASP A 82 13.43 18.87 4.64
CA ASP A 82 14.65 19.32 5.32
C ASP A 82 14.30 20.08 6.60
N ARG A 83 14.16 19.33 7.70
CA ARG A 83 13.83 19.88 9.01
C ARG A 83 14.92 20.82 9.54
N GLN A 84 16.18 20.61 9.13
CA GLN A 84 17.29 21.48 9.55
C GLN A 84 17.18 22.86 8.88
N LEU A 85 16.92 22.89 7.59
CA LEU A 85 16.70 24.12 6.85
C LEU A 85 15.48 24.89 7.38
N ILE A 86 14.37 24.17 7.67
CA ILE A 86 13.14 24.73 8.22
C ILE A 86 13.43 25.41 9.57
N GLU A 87 14.18 24.75 10.45
CA GLU A 87 14.57 25.27 11.76
C GLU A 87 15.50 26.48 11.62
N GLN A 88 16.53 26.42 10.77
CA GLN A 88 17.43 27.52 10.49
C GLN A 88 16.71 28.78 9.98
N LYS A 89 15.70 28.59 9.15
CA LYS A 89 14.85 29.67 8.64
C LYS A 89 13.78 30.14 9.65
N LYS A 90 13.69 29.49 10.83
CA LYS A 90 12.71 29.77 11.88
C LYS A 90 11.26 29.63 11.39
N ILE A 91 11.01 28.70 10.52
CA ILE A 91 9.69 28.39 9.99
C ILE A 91 9.06 27.31 10.90
N SER A 92 7.76 27.41 11.15
CA SER A 92 7.02 26.38 11.87
C SER A 92 6.92 25.12 11.00
N LEU A 93 7.49 24.00 11.45
CA LEU A 93 7.38 22.72 10.73
C LEU A 93 5.91 22.31 10.56
N LYS A 94 5.08 22.52 11.59
CA LYS A 94 3.63 22.25 11.50
C LYS A 94 2.97 23.06 10.40
N GLU A 95 3.23 24.38 10.37
CA GLU A 95 2.63 25.27 9.35
C GLU A 95 3.06 24.87 7.95
N MET A 96 4.33 24.51 7.76
CA MET A 96 4.81 24.03 6.46
C MET A 96 4.17 22.71 6.07
N GLN A 97 4.06 21.76 7.01
CA GLN A 97 3.37 20.48 6.76
C GLN A 97 1.89 20.70 6.37
N ASP A 98 1.19 21.58 7.05
CA ASP A 98 -0.21 21.88 6.75
C ASP A 98 -0.35 22.50 5.35
N LYS A 99 0.49 23.48 4.98
CA LYS A 99 0.48 24.07 3.64
C LYS A 99 0.82 23.06 2.53
N ILE A 100 1.73 22.14 2.80
CA ILE A 100 2.05 21.08 1.84
C ILE A 100 0.86 20.12 1.72
N ALA A 101 0.20 19.78 2.82
CA ALA A 101 -0.97 18.92 2.79
C ALA A 101 -2.12 19.56 1.99
N ASP A 102 -2.39 20.85 2.20
CA ASP A 102 -3.38 21.62 1.43
C ASP A 102 -3.02 21.69 -0.06
N PHE A 103 -1.74 21.83 -0.39
CA PHE A 103 -1.29 21.83 -1.77
C PHE A 103 -1.41 20.45 -2.43
N MET A 104 -1.04 19.40 -1.72
CA MET A 104 -1.03 18.02 -2.25
C MET A 104 -2.43 17.47 -2.48
N ILE A 105 -3.42 17.85 -1.65
CA ILE A 105 -4.80 17.36 -1.80
C ILE A 105 -5.49 17.87 -3.06
N GLU A 106 -5.02 18.97 -3.63
CA GLU A 106 -5.57 19.56 -4.87
C GLU A 106 -5.19 18.77 -6.13
N PHE A 107 -4.22 17.86 -6.04
CA PHE A 107 -3.86 17.03 -7.19
C PHE A 107 -4.92 15.97 -7.46
N GLU A 108 -5.30 15.87 -8.74
CA GLU A 108 -6.17 14.78 -9.18
C GLU A 108 -5.59 13.42 -8.81
N GLY A 109 -6.42 12.55 -8.25
CA GLY A 109 -6.02 11.22 -7.83
C GLY A 109 -5.50 11.13 -6.40
N VAL A 110 -5.16 12.25 -5.76
CA VAL A 110 -4.83 12.25 -4.33
C VAL A 110 -6.13 12.18 -3.52
N GLY A 111 -6.25 11.16 -2.69
CA GLY A 111 -7.47 10.92 -1.91
C GLY A 111 -7.37 11.33 -0.44
N HIS A 112 -6.19 11.22 0.14
CA HIS A 112 -5.91 11.64 1.52
C HIS A 112 -4.49 12.16 1.63
N VAL A 113 -4.31 13.18 2.46
CA VAL A 113 -2.99 13.68 2.85
C VAL A 113 -2.98 13.84 4.36
N LEU A 114 -1.95 13.32 5.01
CA LEU A 114 -1.74 13.37 6.45
C LEU A 114 -0.35 13.92 6.75
N THR A 115 -0.27 14.75 7.78
CA THR A 115 1.01 15.29 8.24
C THR A 115 1.57 14.45 9.38
N ALA A 116 2.89 14.40 9.52
CA ALA A 116 3.53 13.75 10.65
C ALA A 116 3.07 14.38 11.98
N TYR A 117 2.78 15.68 11.98
CA TYR A 117 2.22 16.37 13.13
C TYR A 117 0.84 15.82 13.50
N SER A 118 -0.08 15.71 12.55
CA SER A 118 -1.44 15.18 12.80
C SER A 118 -1.41 13.74 13.29
N LEU A 119 -0.54 12.90 12.70
CA LEU A 119 -0.41 11.49 13.09
C LEU A 119 0.16 11.28 14.50
N THR A 120 0.93 12.25 15.02
CA THR A 120 1.49 12.18 16.38
C THR A 120 0.60 12.80 17.44
N HIS A 121 -0.25 13.76 17.08
CA HIS A 121 -1.02 14.55 18.05
C HIS A 121 -2.51 14.23 18.07
N ASN A 122 -3.03 13.64 16.98
CA ASN A 122 -4.44 13.28 16.88
C ASN A 122 -4.59 11.76 16.99
N ALA A 123 -5.50 11.30 17.84
CA ALA A 123 -5.87 9.89 17.90
C ALA A 123 -7.05 9.63 16.96
N SER A 124 -6.82 8.83 15.93
CA SER A 124 -7.88 8.37 15.02
C SER A 124 -8.43 7.03 15.52
N SER A 125 -9.76 6.93 15.60
CA SER A 125 -10.44 5.72 16.09
C SER A 125 -11.00 4.83 14.98
N ALA A 126 -11.05 5.32 13.74
CA ALA A 126 -11.62 4.58 12.61
C ALA A 126 -11.06 5.07 11.26
N GLY A 127 -11.27 4.28 10.21
CA GLY A 127 -10.95 4.65 8.84
C GLY A 127 -9.51 4.39 8.42
N LYS A 128 -9.14 4.96 7.28
CA LYS A 128 -7.77 4.82 6.73
C LYS A 128 -6.71 5.49 7.61
N GLU A 129 -7.08 6.52 8.35
CA GLU A 129 -6.18 7.25 9.23
C GLU A 129 -5.57 6.36 10.31
N VAL A 130 -6.34 5.41 10.85
CA VAL A 130 -5.83 4.40 11.80
C VAL A 130 -4.75 3.53 11.16
N LEU A 131 -4.91 3.17 9.88
CA LEU A 131 -3.90 2.37 9.17
C LEU A 131 -2.61 3.17 9.00
N PHE A 132 -2.70 4.45 8.61
CA PHE A 132 -1.55 5.33 8.55
C PHE A 132 -0.89 5.51 9.91
N GLN A 133 -1.68 5.71 10.96
CA GLN A 133 -1.19 5.90 12.32
C GLN A 133 -0.45 4.66 12.84
N ASN A 134 -0.98 3.46 12.57
CA ASN A 134 -0.34 2.19 12.94
C ASN A 134 0.96 1.92 12.16
N ALA A 135 1.05 2.39 10.92
CA ALA A 135 2.23 2.25 10.08
C ALA A 135 3.26 3.35 10.31
N PHE A 136 2.87 4.46 10.94
CA PHE A 136 3.71 5.64 11.12
C PHE A 136 4.81 5.40 12.15
N SER A 137 6.04 5.76 11.79
CA SER A 137 7.19 5.79 12.67
C SER A 137 7.81 7.17 12.67
N GLN A 138 7.74 7.88 13.78
CA GLN A 138 8.26 9.25 13.93
C GLN A 138 9.73 9.43 13.48
N LYS A 139 10.54 8.37 13.55
CA LYS A 139 11.96 8.39 13.17
C LYS A 139 12.24 8.04 11.73
N ARG A 140 11.30 7.36 11.05
CA ARG A 140 11.54 6.77 9.72
C ARG A 140 10.54 7.21 8.67
N SER A 141 9.31 7.55 9.07
CA SER A 141 8.29 8.02 8.15
C SER A 141 8.54 9.46 7.71
N GLY A 142 8.06 9.79 6.52
CA GLY A 142 8.10 11.13 5.97
C GLY A 142 7.28 12.14 6.78
N ASP A 143 7.44 13.40 6.44
CA ASP A 143 6.71 14.51 7.06
C ASP A 143 5.28 14.64 6.54
N ILE A 144 5.07 14.22 5.29
CA ILE A 144 3.77 14.18 4.62
C ILE A 144 3.56 12.76 4.13
N LEU A 145 2.41 12.19 4.44
CA LEU A 145 1.95 10.91 3.91
C LEU A 145 0.70 11.17 3.07
N TYR A 146 0.62 10.57 1.91
CA TYR A 146 -0.56 10.69 1.06
C TYR A 146 -1.03 9.33 0.57
N SER A 147 -2.26 9.24 0.11
CA SER A 147 -2.75 8.07 -0.60
C SER A 147 -3.57 8.48 -1.80
N LEU A 148 -3.46 7.69 -2.86
CA LEU A 148 -4.28 7.88 -4.04
C LEU A 148 -5.68 7.28 -3.85
N VAL A 149 -6.65 7.79 -4.60
CA VAL A 149 -7.95 7.12 -4.76
C VAL A 149 -7.75 5.78 -5.47
N PRO A 150 -8.62 4.78 -5.23
CA PRO A 150 -8.38 3.40 -5.69
C PRO A 150 -8.26 3.21 -7.21
N THR A 151 -8.69 4.19 -8.00
CA THR A 151 -8.67 4.14 -9.48
C THR A 151 -7.45 4.84 -10.09
N TRP A 152 -6.57 5.40 -9.25
CA TRP A 152 -5.36 6.07 -9.70
C TRP A 152 -4.13 5.25 -9.40
N ILE A 153 -3.21 5.19 -10.36
CA ILE A 153 -1.98 4.40 -10.30
C ILE A 153 -0.77 5.32 -10.16
N PRO A 154 0.10 5.12 -9.16
CA PRO A 154 1.33 5.90 -9.05
C PRO A 154 2.30 5.54 -10.17
N THR A 155 2.95 6.54 -10.77
CA THR A 155 4.06 6.34 -11.70
C THR A 155 5.39 6.47 -10.95
N LEU A 156 6.31 5.51 -11.13
CA LEU A 156 7.56 5.42 -10.37
C LEU A 156 8.70 6.29 -10.95
N LYS A 157 8.57 6.77 -12.18
CA LYS A 157 9.60 7.58 -12.86
C LYS A 157 8.95 8.60 -13.79
N GLU A 158 9.78 9.47 -14.38
CA GLU A 158 9.41 10.51 -15.36
C GLU A 158 8.61 10.00 -16.57
N ARG A 159 8.67 8.70 -16.86
CA ARG A 159 7.94 8.07 -17.96
C ARG A 159 6.70 7.38 -17.44
N GLU A 160 5.58 7.63 -18.08
CA GLU A 160 4.27 7.03 -17.80
C GLU A 160 4.24 5.50 -17.94
N ASP A 161 5.29 4.91 -18.55
CA ASP A 161 5.41 3.47 -18.79
C ASP A 161 5.86 2.66 -17.55
N ASN A 162 6.32 3.32 -16.47
CA ASN A 162 6.84 2.69 -15.27
C ASN A 162 5.94 2.97 -14.06
N TYR A 163 4.73 2.47 -14.09
CA TYR A 163 3.84 2.50 -12.93
C TYR A 163 4.08 1.31 -12.01
N ALA A 164 4.01 1.56 -10.71
CA ALA A 164 4.01 0.49 -9.73
C ALA A 164 2.70 -0.29 -9.83
N ARG A 165 2.80 -1.58 -10.10
CA ARG A 165 1.65 -2.48 -10.09
C ARG A 165 1.28 -2.86 -8.65
N TYR A 166 1.04 -1.86 -7.80
CA TYR A 166 0.51 -2.12 -6.46
C TYR A 166 -1.00 -2.18 -6.54
N SER A 167 -1.54 -3.35 -6.31
CA SER A 167 -2.98 -3.48 -6.20
C SER A 167 -3.45 -2.95 -4.84
N LYS A 168 -4.30 -1.93 -4.86
CA LYS A 168 -5.06 -1.52 -3.67
C LYS A 168 -6.29 -2.41 -3.41
N ARG A 169 -6.52 -3.41 -4.26
CA ARG A 169 -7.53 -4.44 -4.04
C ARG A 169 -6.99 -5.44 -3.03
N ASN A 170 -7.54 -5.40 -1.84
CA ASN A 170 -7.14 -6.28 -0.74
C ASN A 170 -7.72 -7.69 -0.85
N ARG A 171 -8.36 -8.05 -1.96
CA ARG A 171 -8.97 -9.37 -2.16
C ARG A 171 -8.19 -10.14 -3.20
N VAL A 172 -7.58 -11.23 -2.77
CA VAL A 172 -6.87 -12.17 -3.63
C VAL A 172 -7.51 -13.55 -3.51
N PRO A 173 -7.51 -14.36 -4.57
CA PRO A 173 -8.01 -15.73 -4.46
C PRO A 173 -7.10 -16.57 -3.58
N LEU A 174 -7.72 -17.47 -2.82
CA LEU A 174 -7.07 -18.51 -2.05
C LEU A 174 -7.62 -19.85 -2.48
N TYR A 175 -6.74 -20.71 -2.96
CA TYR A 175 -7.06 -22.09 -3.33
C TYR A 175 -6.43 -23.05 -2.33
N LEU A 176 -7.21 -23.96 -1.83
CA LEU A 176 -6.80 -25.04 -0.94
C LEU A 176 -7.13 -26.39 -1.60
N TYR A 177 -6.18 -27.31 -1.60
CA TYR A 177 -6.34 -28.63 -2.21
C TYR A 177 -5.56 -29.70 -1.43
N GLY A 178 -6.14 -30.88 -1.25
CA GLY A 178 -5.46 -32.03 -0.68
C GLY A 178 -5.94 -32.45 0.68
N ALA A 179 -5.08 -33.10 1.44
CA ALA A 179 -5.39 -33.70 2.73
C ALA A 179 -5.81 -32.66 3.78
N GLY A 180 -6.79 -33.01 4.62
CA GLY A 180 -7.21 -32.17 5.75
C GLY A 180 -7.95 -30.90 5.39
N VAL A 181 -8.16 -30.60 4.09
CA VAL A 181 -8.90 -29.40 3.68
C VAL A 181 -10.39 -29.57 4.00
N PRO A 182 -10.97 -28.68 4.85
CA PRO A 182 -12.40 -28.73 5.16
C PRO A 182 -13.27 -28.45 3.94
N GLN A 183 -14.45 -29.09 3.88
CA GLN A 183 -15.42 -28.83 2.81
C GLN A 183 -16.22 -27.54 3.01
N ASP A 184 -16.28 -27.04 4.23
CA ASP A 184 -17.06 -25.89 4.68
C ASP A 184 -16.19 -24.62 4.88
N LEU A 185 -15.28 -24.36 3.97
CA LEU A 185 -14.43 -23.16 4.03
C LEU A 185 -15.27 -21.89 3.86
N PRO A 186 -14.95 -20.82 4.61
CA PRO A 186 -15.59 -19.53 4.42
C PRO A 186 -15.28 -18.98 3.01
N GLN A 187 -16.27 -18.36 2.38
CA GLN A 187 -16.09 -17.75 1.05
C GLN A 187 -15.07 -16.60 1.06
N GLU A 188 -14.91 -15.93 2.20
CA GLU A 188 -13.94 -14.85 2.40
C GLU A 188 -13.32 -14.98 3.78
N CYS A 189 -12.02 -14.73 3.89
CA CYS A 189 -11.32 -14.63 5.16
C CYS A 189 -10.31 -13.49 5.14
N GLN A 190 -9.98 -12.97 6.31
CA GLN A 190 -8.88 -12.02 6.46
C GLN A 190 -7.53 -12.73 6.32
N MET A 191 -6.52 -12.06 5.80
CA MET A 191 -5.16 -12.63 5.67
C MET A 191 -4.60 -13.10 7.02
N THR A 192 -4.95 -12.42 8.11
CA THR A 192 -4.58 -12.80 9.48
C THR A 192 -5.17 -14.14 9.91
N ALA A 193 -6.28 -14.58 9.32
CA ALA A 193 -6.91 -15.87 9.59
C ALA A 193 -6.25 -17.04 8.83
N LEU A 194 -5.40 -16.74 7.83
CA LEU A 194 -4.77 -17.78 7.00
C LEU A 194 -3.88 -18.70 7.83
N LEU A 195 -2.99 -18.15 8.66
CA LEU A 195 -2.08 -18.95 9.47
C LEU A 195 -2.82 -19.84 10.50
N PRO A 196 -3.77 -19.31 11.28
CA PRO A 196 -4.61 -20.16 12.13
C PRO A 196 -5.36 -21.26 11.38
N MET A 197 -5.86 -20.98 10.19
CA MET A 197 -6.54 -21.96 9.34
C MET A 197 -5.59 -23.07 8.87
N LEU A 198 -4.40 -22.71 8.40
CA LEU A 198 -3.37 -23.68 8.00
C LEU A 198 -2.91 -24.54 9.19
N CYS A 199 -2.72 -23.94 10.37
CA CYS A 199 -2.37 -24.67 11.58
C CYS A 199 -3.45 -25.71 11.93
N ARG A 200 -4.73 -25.37 11.74
CA ARG A 200 -5.84 -26.32 11.96
C ARG A 200 -5.81 -27.47 10.96
N ILE A 201 -5.57 -27.18 9.66
CA ILE A 201 -5.48 -28.19 8.60
C ILE A 201 -4.32 -29.16 8.86
N LEU A 202 -3.19 -28.63 9.35
CA LEU A 202 -1.98 -29.41 9.64
C LEU A 202 -1.95 -30.02 11.05
N GLU A 203 -3.00 -29.79 11.86
CA GLU A 203 -3.11 -30.25 13.25
C GLU A 203 -1.91 -29.81 14.13
N VAL A 204 -1.37 -28.61 13.86
CA VAL A 204 -0.28 -28.02 14.64
C VAL A 204 -0.77 -26.84 15.48
N PRO A 205 -0.15 -26.58 16.65
CA PRO A 205 -0.52 -25.44 17.47
C PRO A 205 -0.28 -24.11 16.77
N VAL A 206 -1.22 -23.17 16.93
CA VAL A 206 -1.08 -21.80 16.39
C VAL A 206 0.03 -21.07 17.16
N PRO A 207 1.02 -20.48 16.49
CA PRO A 207 2.06 -19.68 17.15
C PRO A 207 1.46 -18.52 17.94
N TYR A 208 2.01 -18.22 19.12
CA TYR A 208 1.53 -17.15 20.03
C TYR A 208 1.44 -15.76 19.38
N THR A 209 2.25 -15.51 18.35
CA THR A 209 2.29 -14.23 17.61
C THR A 209 1.26 -14.13 16.49
N ALA A 210 0.58 -15.23 16.16
CA ALA A 210 -0.43 -15.24 15.11
C ALA A 210 -1.77 -14.75 15.66
N GLY A 211 -2.11 -13.50 15.40
CA GLY A 211 -3.39 -12.89 15.82
C GLY A 211 -3.26 -11.58 16.60
N LYS A 212 -2.06 -11.00 16.62
CA LYS A 212 -1.84 -9.62 17.12
C LYS A 212 -1.72 -8.65 15.98
#